data_c25407697161ddc8af688b947c8eccb4
#
_entry.id   c25407697161ddc8af688b947c8eccb4
#
_cell.length_a   1.000
_cell.length_b   1.000
_cell.length_c   1.000
_cell.angle_alpha   90.00
_cell.angle_beta   90.00
_cell.angle_gamma   90.00
#
_symmetry.space_group_name_H-M   'P 1'
#
loop_
_entity.id
_entity.type
_entity.pdbx_description
1 polymer ?
#
loop_
_entity_poly.entity_id
_entity_poly.type
_entity_poly.pdbx_seq_one_letter_code
_entity_poly.pdbx_strand_id
1 'polypeptide(L)'
;MEQTIYQIDEIRSKLRPIFEDAPVYHATLFGSYAKGEATAQSDIDIVIDSKGELLNMDFYGVLEDITSQLNKRVDLFEISELSRNADFCAVLEREGIVLYDKQR
;
A
#
# COMPACT_ATOMS: atom_id res chain seq x y z
N MET A 1 -17.31 -18.31 1.02
CA MET A 1 -15.96 -17.85 1.21
C MET A 1 -15.90 -16.71 2.17
N GLU A 2 -15.05 -16.83 3.12
CA GLU A 2 -14.88 -15.76 4.06
C GLU A 2 -13.92 -14.72 3.54
N GLN A 3 -14.22 -13.50 3.87
CA GLN A 3 -13.32 -12.40 3.56
C GLN A 3 -12.75 -11.89 4.86
N THR A 4 -11.45 -11.71 4.85
CA THR A 4 -10.71 -11.35 6.04
C THR A 4 -10.62 -9.84 6.19
N ILE A 5 -10.78 -9.36 7.41
CA ILE A 5 -10.44 -7.99 7.75
C ILE A 5 -9.10 -8.06 8.48
N TYR A 6 -8.05 -7.60 7.83
CA TYR A 6 -6.71 -7.70 8.39
C TYR A 6 -6.44 -6.64 9.44
N GLN A 7 -5.66 -7.00 10.44
CA GLN A 7 -5.04 -6.01 11.30
C GLN A 7 -3.90 -5.34 10.56
N ILE A 8 -3.61 -4.11 10.93
CA ILE A 8 -2.55 -3.36 10.26
C ILE A 8 -1.20 -4.07 10.41
N ASP A 9 -0.92 -4.64 11.57
CA ASP A 9 0.34 -5.37 11.77
C ASP A 9 0.41 -6.60 10.88
N GLU A 10 -0.71 -7.24 10.61
CA GLU A 10 -0.73 -8.38 9.69
C GLU A 10 -0.39 -7.94 8.28
N ILE A 11 -0.97 -6.84 7.84
CA ILE A 11 -0.67 -6.29 6.51
C ILE A 11 0.81 -5.96 6.42
N ARG A 12 1.33 -5.30 7.44
CA ARG A 12 2.73 -4.91 7.49
C ARG A 12 3.65 -6.12 7.38
N SER A 13 3.36 -7.16 8.16
CA SER A 13 4.19 -8.36 8.17
C SER A 13 4.13 -9.12 6.85
N LYS A 14 2.93 -9.22 6.27
CA LYS A 14 2.76 -9.99 5.05
C LYS A 14 3.40 -9.31 3.85
N LEU A 15 3.44 -7.98 3.83
CA LEU A 15 3.93 -7.25 2.68
C LEU A 15 5.41 -6.90 2.77
N ARG A 16 5.99 -7.00 3.95
CA ARG A 16 7.38 -6.61 4.13
C ARG A 16 8.34 -7.33 3.19
N PRO A 17 8.25 -8.66 3.01
CA PRO A 17 9.17 -9.34 2.08
C PRO A 17 9.02 -8.84 0.65
N ILE A 18 7.80 -8.51 0.25
CA ILE A 18 7.56 -8.01 -1.10
C ILE A 18 8.24 -6.67 -1.29
N PHE A 19 8.10 -5.77 -0.32
CA PHE A 19 8.71 -4.45 -0.42
C PHE A 19 10.23 -4.52 -0.32
N GLU A 20 10.76 -5.47 0.44
CA GLU A 20 12.21 -5.63 0.55
C GLU A 20 12.84 -6.12 -0.74
N ASP A 21 12.11 -6.94 -1.51
CA ASP A 21 12.61 -7.48 -2.76
C ASP A 21 12.42 -6.55 -3.95
N ALA A 22 11.64 -5.51 -3.79
CA ALA A 22 11.33 -4.57 -4.85
C ALA A 22 11.98 -3.23 -4.56
N PRO A 23 12.15 -2.36 -5.56
CA PRO A 23 12.66 -1.02 -5.31
C PRO A 23 11.59 -0.11 -4.71
N VAL A 24 11.03 -0.53 -3.59
CA VAL A 24 10.07 0.26 -2.82
C VAL A 24 10.77 0.81 -1.61
N TYR A 25 10.77 2.12 -1.46
CA TYR A 25 11.47 2.79 -0.36
C TYR A 25 10.55 3.19 0.76
N HIS A 26 9.26 3.32 0.46
CA HIS A 26 8.28 3.71 1.46
C HIS A 26 6.90 3.22 1.01
N ALA A 27 6.09 2.77 1.95
CA ALA A 27 4.73 2.35 1.65
C ALA A 27 3.81 2.84 2.76
N THR A 28 2.67 3.39 2.37
CA THR A 28 1.71 3.97 3.29
C THR A 28 0.32 3.39 3.02
N LEU A 29 -0.33 2.95 4.08
CA LEU A 29 -1.71 2.49 4.03
C LEU A 29 -2.63 3.69 4.21
N PHE A 30 -3.69 3.76 3.39
CA PHE A 30 -4.66 4.84 3.56
C PHE A 30 -6.07 4.27 3.30
N GLY A 31 -7.06 5.15 3.30
CA GLY A 31 -8.44 4.72 3.06
C GLY A 31 -9.07 4.08 4.30
N SER A 32 -10.04 3.20 4.08
CA SER A 32 -10.83 2.66 5.16
C SER A 32 -10.01 1.87 6.17
N TYR A 33 -9.00 1.14 5.71
CA TYR A 33 -8.15 0.38 6.63
C TYR A 33 -7.36 1.30 7.56
N ALA A 34 -6.87 2.42 7.02
CA ALA A 34 -6.12 3.35 7.85
C ALA A 34 -7.01 4.06 8.87
N LYS A 35 -8.27 4.25 8.52
CA LYS A 35 -9.22 4.94 9.40
C LYS A 35 -9.86 4.02 10.43
N GLY A 36 -9.60 2.73 10.37
CA GLY A 36 -10.25 1.78 11.27
C GLY A 36 -11.69 1.50 10.90
N GLU A 37 -12.07 1.74 9.66
CA GLU A 37 -13.45 1.59 9.18
C GLU A 37 -13.60 0.46 8.18
N ALA A 38 -12.60 -0.39 8.03
CA ALA A 38 -12.62 -1.45 7.05
C ALA A 38 -13.68 -2.49 7.36
N THR A 39 -14.30 -3.01 6.30
CA THR A 39 -15.21 -4.14 6.39
C THR A 39 -14.65 -5.28 5.56
N ALA A 40 -15.36 -6.41 5.56
CA ALA A 40 -14.92 -7.56 4.77
C ALA A 40 -14.88 -7.26 3.28
N GLN A 41 -15.65 -6.28 2.81
CA GLN A 41 -15.65 -5.89 1.40
C GLN A 41 -14.72 -4.74 1.07
N SER A 42 -14.03 -4.19 2.06
CA SER A 42 -13.15 -3.05 1.81
C SER A 42 -11.91 -3.45 1.01
N ASP A 43 -11.54 -2.60 0.06
CA ASP A 43 -10.26 -2.75 -0.63
C ASP A 43 -9.15 -2.22 0.26
N ILE A 44 -7.93 -2.63 -0.04
CA ILE A 44 -6.75 -2.15 0.68
C ILE A 44 -6.06 -1.13 -0.23
N ASP A 45 -5.90 0.08 0.28
CA ASP A 45 -5.34 1.19 -0.50
C ASP A 45 -3.94 1.50 -0.01
N ILE A 46 -2.97 1.44 -0.91
CA ILE A 46 -1.56 1.61 -0.57
C ILE A 46 -0.90 2.58 -1.55
N VAL A 47 -0.12 3.51 -1.01
CA VAL A 47 0.72 4.41 -1.80
C VAL A 47 2.17 4.01 -1.56
N ILE A 48 2.91 3.79 -2.64
CA ILE A 48 4.33 3.47 -2.52
C ILE A 48 5.19 4.57 -3.12
N ASP A 49 6.41 4.67 -2.62
CA ASP A 49 7.43 5.54 -3.19
C ASP A 49 8.57 4.65 -3.66
N SER A 50 8.72 4.53 -4.96
CA SER A 50 9.79 3.73 -5.55
C SER A 50 10.90 4.62 -6.10
N LYS A 51 10.82 5.92 -5.90
CA LYS A 51 11.76 6.90 -6.44
C LYS A 51 11.90 6.77 -7.96
N GLY A 52 10.80 6.37 -8.60
CA GLY A 52 10.77 6.24 -10.05
C GLY A 52 11.39 4.96 -10.58
N GLU A 53 11.74 4.02 -9.71
CA GLU A 53 12.41 2.79 -10.15
C GLU A 53 11.45 1.68 -10.54
N LEU A 54 10.19 1.75 -10.10
CA LEU A 54 9.19 0.75 -10.41
C LEU A 54 8.35 1.24 -11.57
N LEU A 55 8.62 0.72 -12.76
CA LEU A 55 7.96 1.20 -13.98
C LEU A 55 7.24 0.05 -14.66
N ASN A 56 6.08 0.39 -15.27
CA ASN A 56 5.38 -0.50 -16.21
C ASN A 56 5.12 -1.88 -15.60
N MET A 57 5.67 -2.92 -16.21
CA MET A 57 5.43 -4.29 -15.81
C MET A 57 5.90 -4.58 -14.39
N ASP A 58 6.99 -3.95 -13.98
CA ASP A 58 7.51 -4.17 -12.63
C ASP A 58 6.53 -3.68 -11.56
N PHE A 59 5.88 -2.56 -11.84
CA PHE A 59 4.86 -2.03 -10.92
C PHE A 59 3.71 -3.02 -10.78
N TYR A 60 3.24 -3.55 -11.90
CA TYR A 60 2.13 -4.51 -11.88
C TYR A 60 2.54 -5.84 -11.25
N GLY A 61 3.81 -6.19 -11.38
CA GLY A 61 4.32 -7.39 -10.70
C GLY A 61 4.23 -7.26 -9.20
N VAL A 62 4.58 -6.10 -8.66
CA VAL A 62 4.46 -5.84 -7.22
C VAL A 62 3.00 -5.88 -6.80
N LEU A 63 2.12 -5.26 -7.59
CA LEU A 63 0.69 -5.26 -7.29
C LEU A 63 0.15 -6.69 -7.24
N GLU A 64 0.56 -7.52 -8.18
CA GLU A 64 0.11 -8.91 -8.20
C GLU A 64 0.62 -9.68 -6.98
N ASP A 65 1.86 -9.46 -6.59
CA ASP A 65 2.42 -10.11 -5.41
C ASP A 65 1.64 -9.71 -4.16
N ILE A 66 1.33 -8.43 -4.03
CA ILE A 66 0.58 -7.94 -2.87
C ILE A 66 -0.81 -8.53 -2.85
N THR A 67 -1.49 -8.53 -3.99
CA THR A 67 -2.84 -9.05 -4.09
C THR A 67 -2.88 -10.54 -3.76
N SER A 68 -1.89 -11.29 -4.25
CA SER A 68 -1.81 -12.72 -3.97
C SER A 68 -1.55 -12.98 -2.49
N GLN A 69 -0.68 -12.19 -1.89
CA GLN A 69 -0.32 -12.38 -0.49
C GLN A 69 -1.48 -12.10 0.44
N LEU A 70 -2.26 -11.07 0.14
CA LEU A 70 -3.38 -10.68 0.99
C LEU A 70 -4.69 -11.35 0.59
N ASN A 71 -4.76 -11.87 -0.63
CA ASN A 71 -5.97 -12.48 -1.17
C ASN A 71 -7.15 -11.52 -1.08
N LYS A 72 -6.89 -10.25 -1.36
CA LYS A 72 -7.90 -9.20 -1.40
C LYS A 72 -7.57 -8.24 -2.52
N ARG A 73 -8.57 -7.48 -2.93
CA ARG A 73 -8.36 -6.44 -3.91
C ARG A 73 -7.53 -5.31 -3.28
N VAL A 74 -6.50 -4.90 -3.99
CA VAL A 74 -5.58 -3.87 -3.54
C VAL A 74 -5.49 -2.79 -4.61
N ASP A 75 -5.63 -1.54 -4.19
CA ASP A 75 -5.38 -0.40 -5.05
C ASP A 75 -4.00 0.15 -4.70
N LEU A 76 -3.09 0.09 -5.66
CA LEU A 76 -1.71 0.48 -5.45
C LEU A 76 -1.39 1.71 -6.30
N PHE A 77 -0.80 2.71 -5.66
CA PHE A 77 -0.48 3.97 -6.32
C PHE A 77 0.98 4.31 -6.08
N GLU A 78 1.60 4.91 -7.11
CA GLU A 78 2.93 5.48 -6.97
C GLU A 78 2.79 6.92 -6.51
N ILE A 79 3.54 7.32 -5.51
CA ILE A 79 3.40 8.66 -4.92
C ILE A 79 3.62 9.75 -5.97
N SER A 80 4.49 9.50 -6.95
CA SER A 80 4.77 10.51 -7.97
C SER A 80 3.53 10.83 -8.82
N GLU A 81 2.62 9.89 -8.96
CA GLU A 81 1.38 10.13 -9.70
C GLU A 81 0.38 10.95 -8.92
N LEU A 82 0.53 10.99 -7.61
CA LEU A 82 -0.41 11.67 -6.72
C LEU A 82 0.13 12.98 -6.18
N SER A 83 1.40 13.26 -6.41
CA SER A 83 2.06 14.41 -5.80
C SER A 83 1.50 15.75 -6.28
N ARG A 84 0.81 15.76 -7.40
CA ARG A 84 0.18 16.99 -7.91
C ARG A 84 -1.11 17.33 -7.18
N ASN A 85 -1.67 16.38 -6.47
CA ASN A 85 -2.93 16.60 -5.75
C ASN A 85 -2.60 16.96 -4.31
N ALA A 86 -2.57 18.26 -4.02
CA ALA A 86 -2.18 18.73 -2.70
C ALA A 86 -3.17 18.26 -1.63
N ASP A 87 -4.46 18.19 -1.95
CA ASP A 87 -5.47 17.75 -0.99
C ASP A 87 -5.23 16.29 -0.60
N PHE A 88 -4.95 15.46 -1.59
CA PHE A 88 -4.71 14.05 -1.32
C PHE A 88 -3.44 13.87 -0.49
N CYS A 89 -2.39 14.60 -0.81
CA CYS A 89 -1.13 14.51 -0.06
C CYS A 89 -1.33 14.92 1.39
N ALA A 90 -2.15 15.95 1.63
CA ALA A 90 -2.44 16.39 2.99
C ALA A 90 -3.20 15.31 3.77
N VAL A 91 -4.17 14.67 3.12
CA VAL A 91 -4.92 13.58 3.74
C VAL A 91 -3.99 12.40 4.04
N LEU A 92 -3.11 12.08 3.11
CA LEU A 92 -2.18 10.98 3.29
C LEU A 92 -1.26 11.22 4.47
N GLU A 93 -0.75 12.44 4.61
CA GLU A 93 0.12 12.77 5.75
C GLU A 93 -0.61 12.70 7.08
N ARG A 94 -1.87 13.11 7.06
CA ARG A 94 -2.64 13.19 8.31
C ARG A 94 -3.18 11.83 8.72
N GLU A 95 -3.62 11.02 7.75
CA GLU A 95 -4.34 9.79 8.03
C GLU A 95 -3.63 8.52 7.61
N GLY A 96 -2.56 8.63 6.84
CA GLY A 96 -1.83 7.47 6.36
C GLY A 96 -1.08 6.77 7.47
N ILE A 97 -0.92 5.46 7.32
CA ILE A 97 -0.18 4.65 8.28
C ILE A 97 0.98 3.99 7.55
N VAL A 98 2.19 4.21 8.04
CA VAL A 98 3.39 3.69 7.40
C VAL A 98 3.41 2.17 7.51
N LEU A 99 3.50 1.50 6.36
CA LEU A 99 3.64 0.05 6.30
C LEU A 99 5.10 -0.37 6.18
N TYR A 100 5.90 0.43 5.49
CA TYR A 100 7.27 0.06 5.19
C TYR A 100 8.11 1.31 4.96
N ASP A 101 9.32 1.30 5.48
CA ASP A 101 10.27 2.41 5.30
C ASP A 101 11.67 1.83 5.22
N LYS A 102 12.26 1.88 4.03
CA LYS A 102 13.57 1.29 3.78
C LYS A 102 14.71 2.12 4.35
N GLN A 103 14.46 3.36 4.67
CA GLN A 103 15.51 4.30 5.09
C GLN A 103 15.75 4.29 6.59
N ARG A 104 15.63 3.18 7.21
CA ARG A 104 15.78 3.05 8.64
C ARG A 104 17.17 2.66 9.05
#